data_fa4ab4b7641e9fd61b626cb1adb71be2
#
_entry.id   fa4ab4b7641e9fd61b626cb1adb71be2
#
_cell.length_a   1.000
_cell.length_b   1.000
_cell.length_c   1.000
_cell.angle_alpha   90.00
_cell.angle_beta   90.00
_cell.angle_gamma   90.00
#
_symmetry.space_group_name_H-M   'P 1'
#
loop_
_entity.id
_entity.type
_entity.pdbx_description
1 polymer ?
#
loop_
_entity_poly.entity_id
_entity_poly.type
_entity_poly.pdbx_seq_one_letter_code
_entity_poly.pdbx_strand_id
1 'polypeptide(L)'
;KLYEAGFEVELSRESRTHMAIENLKDKVHIEPALRYGDRIDGHLMQGHIDFIGTLEKIQKDENGVDFHISLPKEAMKFMAEKGSIAVDGVSLTINEILKNGIRLTIIPITFKETLFKDYQVGRKINIESDLLARYIYAQLQGKNKGLSWEEVERISYLY
;
A
#
# COMPACT_ATOMS: atom_id res chain seq x y z
N LYS A 1 -11.08 14.49 -17.91
CA LYS A 1 -10.86 15.72 -18.67
C LYS A 1 -9.65 16.46 -18.14
N LEU A 2 -8.89 17.10 -19.03
CA LEU A 2 -7.78 17.99 -18.67
C LEU A 2 -8.21 19.44 -18.91
N TYR A 3 -7.82 20.33 -18.02
CA TYR A 3 -8.04 21.77 -18.07
C TYR A 3 -6.70 22.50 -17.89
N GLU A 4 -6.64 23.79 -18.19
CA GLU A 4 -5.41 24.57 -18.02
C GLU A 4 -4.90 24.60 -16.57
N ALA A 5 -5.81 24.60 -15.59
CA ALA A 5 -5.49 24.68 -14.17
C ALA A 5 -5.80 23.40 -13.38
N GLY A 6 -6.02 22.27 -14.05
CA GLY A 6 -6.33 21.03 -13.35
C GLY A 6 -6.91 19.93 -14.22
N PHE A 7 -7.45 18.92 -13.56
CA PHE A 7 -8.07 17.78 -14.23
C PHE A 7 -9.29 17.28 -13.46
N GLU A 8 -10.18 16.62 -14.18
CA GLU A 8 -11.36 15.96 -13.64
C GLU A 8 -11.27 14.46 -13.94
N VAL A 9 -11.50 13.66 -12.93
CA VAL A 9 -11.58 12.20 -13.04
C VAL A 9 -12.90 11.69 -12.51
N GLU A 10 -13.41 10.65 -13.12
CA GLU A 10 -14.56 9.92 -12.63
C GLU A 10 -14.08 8.68 -11.86
N LEU A 11 -14.54 8.54 -10.63
CA LEU A 11 -14.24 7.37 -9.81
C LEU A 11 -15.22 6.25 -10.13
N SER A 12 -14.71 5.07 -10.48
CA SER A 12 -15.50 3.87 -10.65
C SER A 12 -16.22 3.50 -9.33
N ARG A 13 -17.26 2.67 -9.42
CA ARG A 13 -17.94 2.14 -8.22
C ARG A 13 -16.96 1.37 -7.33
N GLU A 14 -16.07 0.59 -7.92
CA GLU A 14 -15.04 -0.19 -7.22
C GLU A 14 -14.08 0.75 -6.47
N SER A 15 -13.51 1.75 -7.14
CA SER A 15 -12.64 2.73 -6.49
C SER A 15 -13.29 3.39 -5.29
N ARG A 16 -14.59 3.73 -5.38
CA ARG A 16 -15.34 4.34 -4.28
C ARG A 16 -15.47 3.44 -3.05
N THR A 17 -15.47 2.12 -3.22
CA THR A 17 -15.59 1.18 -2.10
C THR A 17 -14.27 0.86 -1.42
N HIS A 18 -13.13 1.10 -2.11
CA HIS A 18 -11.80 0.75 -1.62
C HIS A 18 -10.95 1.96 -1.19
N MET A 19 -11.46 3.18 -1.35
CA MET A 19 -10.73 4.41 -1.01
C MET A 19 -11.38 5.12 0.18
N ALA A 20 -10.54 5.79 0.98
CA ALA A 20 -10.96 6.74 2.01
C ALA A 20 -11.42 8.05 1.36
N ILE A 21 -12.61 8.03 0.71
CA ILE A 21 -13.15 9.15 -0.08
C ILE A 21 -13.35 10.41 0.76
N GLU A 22 -13.64 10.24 2.05
CA GLU A 22 -13.80 11.34 3.00
C GLU A 22 -12.57 12.25 3.08
N ASN A 23 -11.41 11.75 2.64
CA ASN A 23 -10.16 12.51 2.60
C ASN A 23 -9.94 13.28 1.29
N LEU A 24 -10.74 13.05 0.26
CA LEU A 24 -10.68 13.79 -1.01
C LEU A 24 -11.30 15.18 -0.84
N LYS A 25 -10.67 16.00 0.00
CA LYS A 25 -11.05 17.38 0.26
C LYS A 25 -9.94 18.29 -0.27
N ASP A 26 -9.59 19.32 0.38
CA ASP A 26 -8.76 20.43 -0.06
C ASP A 26 -7.42 20.07 -0.76
N LYS A 27 -6.71 19.07 -0.26
CA LYS A 27 -5.38 18.68 -0.76
C LYS A 27 -5.23 17.17 -0.84
N VAL A 28 -4.51 16.72 -1.87
CA VAL A 28 -4.14 15.32 -2.09
C VAL A 28 -2.67 15.22 -2.49
N HIS A 29 -2.05 14.07 -2.25
CA HIS A 29 -0.77 13.77 -2.87
C HIS A 29 -0.98 13.51 -4.36
N ILE A 30 -0.07 14.02 -5.20
CA ILE A 30 -0.08 13.80 -6.64
C ILE A 30 1.30 13.32 -7.04
N GLU A 31 1.34 12.23 -7.79
CA GLU A 31 2.56 11.72 -8.40
C GLU A 31 2.32 11.47 -9.88
N PRO A 32 3.14 12.08 -10.78
CA PRO A 32 3.10 11.76 -12.21
C PRO A 32 3.52 10.31 -12.47
N ALA A 33 2.99 9.73 -13.56
CA ALA A 33 3.42 8.40 -13.97
C ALA A 33 4.93 8.35 -14.25
N LEU A 34 5.58 7.29 -13.76
CA LEU A 34 6.99 7.03 -14.01
C LEU A 34 7.23 6.84 -15.51
N ARG A 35 8.27 7.46 -16.05
CA ARG A 35 8.67 7.29 -17.45
C ARG A 35 9.71 6.18 -17.59
N TYR A 36 9.77 5.56 -18.75
CA TYR A 36 10.81 4.57 -19.03
C TYR A 36 12.21 5.22 -18.93
N GLY A 37 13.07 4.65 -18.09
CA GLY A 37 14.41 5.17 -17.81
C GLY A 37 14.51 6.11 -16.61
N ASP A 38 13.40 6.48 -15.98
CA ASP A 38 13.42 7.23 -14.72
C ASP A 38 13.98 6.38 -13.58
N ARG A 39 14.48 7.05 -12.56
CA ARG A 39 14.93 6.40 -11.33
C ARG A 39 13.73 6.01 -10.47
N ILE A 40 13.80 4.85 -9.85
CA ILE A 40 12.79 4.41 -8.87
C ILE A 40 13.32 4.77 -7.48
N ASP A 41 12.74 5.78 -6.88
CA ASP A 41 13.03 6.17 -5.50
C ASP A 41 11.87 5.67 -4.62
N GLY A 42 12.07 4.52 -3.95
CA GLY A 42 11.04 3.82 -3.18
C GLY A 42 10.73 2.44 -3.75
N HIS A 43 9.49 2.17 -4.11
CA HIS A 43 9.07 0.90 -4.72
C HIS A 43 8.08 1.12 -5.88
N LEU A 44 7.77 0.07 -6.62
CA LEU A 44 6.82 0.12 -7.74
C LEU A 44 5.40 0.29 -7.23
N MET A 45 4.87 1.49 -7.31
CA MET A 45 3.47 1.81 -6.96
C MET A 45 2.63 1.90 -8.23
N GLN A 46 1.42 1.38 -8.17
CA GLN A 46 0.48 1.35 -9.29
C GLN A 46 -0.72 2.27 -9.09
N GLY A 47 -0.91 2.80 -7.87
CA GLY A 47 -2.11 3.54 -7.48
C GLY A 47 -3.32 2.61 -7.26
N HIS A 48 -3.08 1.33 -6.96
CA HIS A 48 -4.14 0.36 -6.69
C HIS A 48 -4.35 0.23 -5.18
N ILE A 49 -5.35 0.94 -4.67
CA ILE A 49 -5.69 0.86 -3.24
C ILE A 49 -6.26 -0.51 -2.93
N ASP A 50 -5.57 -1.26 -2.08
CA ASP A 50 -5.97 -2.60 -1.65
C ASP A 50 -6.83 -2.56 -0.39
N PHE A 51 -6.49 -1.64 0.54
CA PHE A 51 -7.09 -1.61 1.87
C PHE A 51 -7.24 -0.18 2.38
N ILE A 52 -8.11 -0.02 3.37
CA ILE A 52 -8.19 1.20 4.18
C ILE A 52 -7.66 0.87 5.57
N GLY A 53 -6.60 1.55 5.98
CA GLY A 53 -6.08 1.55 7.34
C GLY A 53 -6.67 2.67 8.19
N THR A 54 -6.37 2.66 9.48
CA THR A 54 -6.71 3.74 10.40
C THR A 54 -5.47 4.17 11.17
N LEU A 55 -5.19 5.47 11.20
CA LEU A 55 -4.10 6.02 12.00
C LEU A 55 -4.48 6.01 13.49
N GLU A 56 -3.89 5.10 14.25
CA GLU A 56 -4.23 4.87 15.65
C GLU A 56 -3.39 5.72 16.61
N LYS A 57 -2.13 6.02 16.23
CA LYS A 57 -1.21 6.77 17.08
C LYS A 57 -0.19 7.51 16.23
N ILE A 58 0.15 8.72 16.68
CA ILE A 58 1.27 9.52 16.17
C ILE A 58 2.23 9.75 17.34
N GLN A 59 3.49 9.40 17.16
CA GLN A 59 4.52 9.63 18.16
C GLN A 59 5.71 10.33 17.52
N LYS A 60 6.05 11.51 18.01
CA LYS A 60 7.24 12.24 17.55
C LYS A 60 8.47 11.74 18.30
N ASP A 61 9.56 11.58 17.57
CA ASP A 61 10.87 11.18 18.05
C ASP A 61 11.90 12.17 17.47
N GLU A 62 13.14 12.10 17.98
CA GLU A 62 14.26 12.93 17.49
C GLU A 62 14.58 12.66 16.02
N ASN A 63 14.37 11.42 15.55
CA ASN A 63 14.72 10.94 14.22
C ASN A 63 13.54 10.95 13.22
N GLY A 64 12.33 11.30 13.66
CA GLY A 64 11.17 11.29 12.79
C GLY A 64 9.84 11.24 13.52
N VAL A 65 8.81 10.78 12.81
CA VAL A 65 7.47 10.63 13.36
C VAL A 65 6.98 9.23 13.12
N ASP A 66 6.67 8.52 14.19
CA ASP A 66 6.09 7.19 14.14
C ASP A 66 4.57 7.27 13.94
N PHE A 67 4.09 6.58 12.91
CA PHE A 67 2.69 6.31 12.67
C PHE A 67 2.38 4.85 12.99
N HIS A 68 1.43 4.63 13.88
CA HIS A 68 0.83 3.31 14.12
C HIS A 68 -0.48 3.23 13.36
N ILE A 69 -0.56 2.32 12.41
CA ILE A 69 -1.69 2.17 11.51
C ILE A 69 -2.30 0.79 11.74
N SER A 70 -3.57 0.75 12.15
CA SER A 70 -4.31 -0.50 12.17
C SER A 70 -4.75 -0.88 10.76
N LEU A 71 -4.69 -2.17 10.45
CA LEU A 71 -5.00 -2.73 9.14
C LEU A 71 -6.03 -3.85 9.26
N PRO A 72 -6.87 -4.07 8.22
CA PRO A 72 -7.68 -5.27 8.13
C PRO A 72 -6.81 -6.54 8.20
N LYS A 73 -7.37 -7.61 8.77
CA LYS A 73 -6.65 -8.89 8.92
C LYS A 73 -6.12 -9.42 7.59
N GLU A 74 -6.87 -9.19 6.53
CA GLU A 74 -6.53 -9.62 5.16
C GLU A 74 -5.32 -8.89 4.59
N ALA A 75 -5.01 -7.69 5.08
CA ALA A 75 -3.85 -6.93 4.67
C ALA A 75 -2.55 -7.50 5.25
N MET A 76 -2.61 -8.04 6.47
CA MET A 76 -1.43 -8.45 7.23
C MET A 76 -0.56 -9.49 6.52
N LYS A 77 -1.14 -10.32 5.66
CA LYS A 77 -0.42 -11.35 4.88
C LYS A 77 0.53 -10.77 3.82
N PHE A 78 0.39 -9.49 3.48
CA PHE A 78 1.25 -8.78 2.54
C PHE A 78 2.28 -7.89 3.25
N MET A 79 2.21 -7.79 4.57
CA MET A 79 3.10 -6.94 5.36
C MET A 79 4.32 -7.72 5.80
N ALA A 80 5.49 -7.12 5.61
CA ALA A 80 6.75 -7.66 6.06
C ALA A 80 7.57 -6.56 6.74
N GLU A 81 8.26 -6.90 7.82
CA GLU A 81 9.22 -5.98 8.43
C GLU A 81 10.32 -5.62 7.42
N LYS A 82 10.66 -4.34 7.32
CA LYS A 82 11.54 -3.76 6.30
C LYS A 82 10.99 -3.82 4.86
N GLY A 83 9.78 -4.32 4.66
CA GLY A 83 9.09 -4.25 3.37
C GLY A 83 8.57 -2.84 3.06
N SER A 84 8.15 -2.66 1.82
CA SER A 84 7.59 -1.40 1.32
C SER A 84 6.06 -1.40 1.41
N ILE A 85 5.50 -0.21 1.53
CA ILE A 85 4.06 0.03 1.53
C ILE A 85 3.80 1.45 1.00
N ALA A 86 2.72 1.65 0.27
CA ALA A 86 2.27 3.00 -0.05
C ALA A 86 1.13 3.43 0.88
N VAL A 87 1.27 4.62 1.46
CA VAL A 87 0.34 5.25 2.39
C VAL A 87 -0.15 6.56 1.78
N ASP A 88 -1.42 6.62 1.40
CA ASP A 88 -1.99 7.74 0.61
C ASP A 88 -1.08 8.15 -0.57
N GLY A 89 -0.50 7.16 -1.27
CA GLY A 89 0.37 7.35 -2.43
C GLY A 89 1.83 7.68 -2.12
N VAL A 90 2.25 7.66 -0.85
CA VAL A 90 3.66 7.88 -0.46
C VAL A 90 4.33 6.55 -0.13
N SER A 91 5.45 6.25 -0.79
CA SER A 91 6.26 5.06 -0.52
C SER A 91 6.95 5.16 0.85
N LEU A 92 6.72 4.18 1.70
CA LEU A 92 7.28 4.10 3.05
C LEU A 92 7.80 2.69 3.36
N THR A 93 8.63 2.59 4.38
CA THR A 93 9.15 1.32 4.90
C THR A 93 8.40 0.91 6.15
N ILE A 94 8.02 -0.36 6.24
CA ILE A 94 7.42 -0.95 7.43
C ILE A 94 8.53 -1.21 8.45
N ASN A 95 8.51 -0.49 9.58
CA ASN A 95 9.51 -0.64 10.62
C ASN A 95 9.19 -1.81 11.56
N GLU A 96 7.90 -2.07 11.80
CA GLU A 96 7.48 -3.12 12.73
C GLU A 96 6.09 -3.65 12.37
N ILE A 97 5.90 -4.96 12.52
CA ILE A 97 4.61 -5.62 12.41
C ILE A 97 3.98 -5.68 13.81
N LEU A 98 2.82 -5.06 13.94
CA LEU A 98 2.04 -5.05 15.18
C LEU A 98 0.95 -6.13 15.14
N LYS A 99 0.32 -6.42 16.28
CA LYS A 99 -0.75 -7.42 16.38
C LYS A 99 -1.89 -7.17 15.37
N ASN A 100 -2.27 -5.92 15.16
CA ASN A 100 -3.39 -5.52 14.30
C ASN A 100 -3.00 -4.43 13.30
N GLY A 101 -1.76 -4.39 12.85
CA GLY A 101 -1.31 -3.34 11.95
C GLY A 101 0.21 -3.24 11.86
N ILE A 102 0.67 -2.04 11.58
CA ILE A 102 2.09 -1.74 11.33
C ILE A 102 2.51 -0.45 12.01
N ARG A 103 3.82 -0.33 12.24
CA ARG A 103 4.46 0.93 12.59
C ARG A 103 5.39 1.37 11.46
N LEU A 104 5.30 2.66 11.13
CA LEU A 104 6.13 3.33 10.12
C LEU A 104 6.83 4.50 10.79
N THR A 105 8.12 4.68 10.53
CA THR A 105 8.86 5.88 10.94
C THR A 105 9.05 6.79 9.75
N ILE A 106 8.40 7.94 9.78
CA ILE A 106 8.44 8.94 8.71
C ILE A 106 9.58 9.90 8.99
N ILE A 107 10.55 9.95 8.09
CA ILE A 107 11.70 10.86 8.23
C ILE A 107 11.28 12.33 8.12
N PRO A 108 12.02 13.27 8.74
CA PRO A 108 11.63 14.67 8.84
C PRO A 108 11.31 15.33 7.49
N ILE A 109 12.09 15.03 6.45
CA ILE A 109 11.87 15.59 5.11
C ILE A 109 10.52 15.12 4.53
N THR A 110 10.23 13.82 4.58
CA THR A 110 8.96 13.26 4.10
C THR A 110 7.78 13.80 4.89
N PHE A 111 7.91 13.90 6.22
CA PHE A 111 6.86 14.46 7.07
C PHE A 111 6.55 15.91 6.72
N LYS A 112 7.58 16.72 6.41
CA LYS A 112 7.44 18.13 6.07
C LYS A 112 6.86 18.35 4.67
N GLU A 113 7.33 17.58 3.69
CA GLU A 113 7.01 17.80 2.26
C GLU A 113 5.70 17.10 1.83
N THR A 114 5.11 16.26 2.69
CA THR A 114 3.85 15.58 2.45
C THR A 114 2.73 16.16 3.31
N LEU A 115 1.50 15.62 3.11
CA LEU A 115 0.35 15.96 3.95
C LEU A 115 0.36 15.26 5.32
N PHE A 116 1.34 14.41 5.60
CA PHE A 116 1.43 13.67 6.88
C PHE A 116 1.50 14.59 8.11
N LYS A 117 2.04 15.81 7.95
CA LYS A 117 2.07 16.82 9.01
C LYS A 117 0.68 17.27 9.48
N ASP A 118 -0.32 17.14 8.60
CA ASP A 118 -1.71 17.55 8.84
C ASP A 118 -2.59 16.38 9.30
N TYR A 119 -2.01 15.16 9.40
CA TYR A 119 -2.76 13.97 9.79
C TYR A 119 -3.07 13.96 11.28
N GLN A 120 -4.24 13.42 11.59
CA GLN A 120 -4.72 13.27 12.96
C GLN A 120 -5.09 11.81 13.24
N VAL A 121 -4.99 11.41 14.50
CA VAL A 121 -5.45 10.10 14.95
C VAL A 121 -6.92 9.92 14.60
N GLY A 122 -7.27 8.72 14.14
CA GLY A 122 -8.60 8.38 13.62
C GLY A 122 -8.78 8.56 12.11
N ARG A 123 -7.80 9.20 11.41
CA ARG A 123 -7.84 9.35 9.96
C ARG A 123 -7.82 7.99 9.28
N LYS A 124 -8.71 7.82 8.31
CA LYS A 124 -8.65 6.71 7.35
C LYS A 124 -7.55 6.96 6.33
N ILE A 125 -6.85 5.91 5.95
CA ILE A 125 -5.66 5.98 5.09
C ILE A 125 -5.79 4.95 3.99
N ASN A 126 -5.54 5.36 2.75
CA ASN A 126 -5.45 4.44 1.63
C ASN A 126 -4.13 3.68 1.69
N ILE A 127 -4.21 2.38 1.57
CA ILE A 127 -3.07 1.46 1.61
C ILE A 127 -2.96 0.72 0.29
N GLU A 128 -1.80 0.78 -0.33
CA GLU A 128 -1.39 -0.10 -1.42
C GLU A 128 -0.25 -0.99 -0.92
N SER A 129 -0.46 -2.30 -0.94
CA SER A 129 0.57 -3.28 -0.58
C SER A 129 1.61 -3.39 -1.71
N ASP A 130 2.84 -3.74 -1.35
CA ASP A 130 3.90 -3.96 -2.35
C ASP A 130 3.47 -5.01 -3.38
N LEU A 131 3.63 -4.66 -4.66
CA LEU A 131 3.31 -5.52 -5.79
C LEU A 131 4.00 -6.88 -5.70
N LEU A 132 5.27 -6.91 -5.29
CA LEU A 132 6.03 -8.15 -5.14
C LEU A 132 5.45 -9.03 -4.03
N ALA A 133 5.02 -8.44 -2.91
CA ALA A 133 4.38 -9.20 -1.82
C ALA A 133 3.10 -9.89 -2.30
N ARG A 134 2.30 -9.22 -3.14
CA ARG A 134 1.08 -9.80 -3.74
C ARG A 134 1.39 -10.99 -4.66
N TYR A 135 2.38 -10.86 -5.54
CA TYR A 135 2.77 -11.95 -6.44
C TYR A 135 3.37 -13.13 -5.69
N ILE A 136 4.26 -12.89 -4.72
CA ILE A 136 4.85 -13.94 -3.89
C ILE A 136 3.75 -14.68 -3.13
N TYR A 137 2.82 -13.97 -2.51
CA TYR A 137 1.70 -14.58 -1.80
C TYR A 137 0.84 -15.45 -2.73
N ALA A 138 0.49 -14.96 -3.92
CA ALA A 138 -0.29 -15.70 -4.90
C ALA A 138 0.43 -17.01 -5.34
N GLN A 139 1.74 -16.95 -5.57
CA GLN A 139 2.54 -18.13 -5.93
C GLN A 139 2.60 -19.16 -4.80
N LEU A 140 2.73 -18.72 -3.56
CA LEU A 140 2.73 -19.60 -2.41
C LEU A 140 1.38 -20.31 -2.22
N GLN A 141 0.27 -19.60 -2.47
CA GLN A 141 -1.08 -20.21 -2.43
C GLN A 141 -1.30 -21.21 -3.57
N GLY A 142 -0.78 -20.91 -4.76
CA GLY A 142 -0.85 -21.83 -5.92
C GLY A 142 -0.07 -23.13 -5.71
N LYS A 143 1.07 -23.07 -5.04
CA LYS A 143 1.90 -24.25 -4.72
C LYS A 143 1.27 -25.16 -3.65
N ASN A 144 0.35 -24.65 -2.83
CA ASN A 144 -0.40 -25.47 -1.86
C ASN A 144 -1.50 -26.32 -2.50
N LYS A 145 -1.78 -26.16 -3.79
CA LYS A 145 -2.45 -27.17 -4.61
C LYS A 145 -1.37 -28.09 -5.20
N GLY A 146 -0.73 -28.88 -4.35
CA GLY A 146 0.15 -29.96 -4.81
C GLY A 146 -0.60 -30.79 -5.82
N LEU A 147 0.04 -31.17 -6.91
CA LEU A 147 -0.53 -32.15 -7.86
C LEU A 147 -0.96 -33.38 -7.06
N SER A 148 -2.22 -33.74 -7.15
CA SER A 148 -2.68 -34.99 -6.59
C SER A 148 -1.93 -36.15 -7.27
N TRP A 149 -1.77 -37.29 -6.60
CA TRP A 149 -1.13 -38.44 -7.21
C TRP A 149 -1.81 -38.85 -8.52
N GLU A 150 -3.12 -38.66 -8.65
CA GLU A 150 -3.89 -38.90 -9.88
C GLU A 150 -3.48 -37.95 -11.03
N GLU A 151 -3.17 -36.66 -10.70
CA GLU A 151 -2.67 -35.71 -11.69
C GLU A 151 -1.22 -36.00 -12.11
N VAL A 152 -0.38 -36.46 -11.18
CA VAL A 152 0.99 -36.90 -11.48
C VAL A 152 0.96 -38.15 -12.38
N GLU A 153 0.12 -39.16 -12.09
CA GLU A 153 -0.06 -40.32 -12.93
C GLU A 153 -0.56 -39.94 -14.34
N ARG A 154 -1.55 -39.04 -14.42
CA ARG A 154 -2.06 -38.59 -15.72
C ARG A 154 -1.02 -37.93 -16.59
N ILE A 155 -0.09 -37.16 -15.96
CA ILE A 155 1.03 -36.52 -16.67
C ILE A 155 2.05 -37.58 -17.11
N SER A 156 2.34 -38.58 -16.28
CA SER A 156 3.29 -39.66 -16.61
C SER A 156 2.84 -40.58 -17.75
N TYR A 157 1.53 -40.69 -18.02
CA TYR A 157 0.99 -41.42 -19.18
C TYR A 157 1.02 -40.64 -20.50
N LEU A 158 1.40 -39.35 -20.47
CA LEU A 158 1.49 -38.49 -21.67
C LEU A 158 2.91 -38.43 -22.26
N TYR A 159 3.85 -39.12 -21.65
CA TYR A 159 5.24 -39.34 -22.10
C TYR A 159 5.59 -40.80 -22.20
#